data_8a5430b58e85807b6e84a6fc010269a5
#
_entry.id   8a5430b58e85807b6e84a6fc010269a5
#
_cell.length_a   1.000
_cell.length_b   1.000
_cell.length_c   1.000
_cell.angle_alpha   90.00
_cell.angle_beta   90.00
_cell.angle_gamma   90.00
#
_symmetry.space_group_name_H-M   'P 1'
#
loop_
_entity.id
_entity.type
_entity.pdbx_description
1 polymer ?
#
loop_
_entity_poly.entity_id
_entity_poly.type
_entity_poly.pdbx_seq_one_letter_code
_entity_poly.pdbx_strand_id
1 'polypeptide(L)'
;GTHFVCLDADETFTSNFVPIARDIMSQLEPGEKVRMQWLALWKSCTHFRNDFTVWSNNFKDFIVRDDPSLDYNYGYMCEGRTIGPNTDETQRTLELEHGAVLHYQFSFYNNFQLKQAWCQIGELVQKGSGAIHEINAKYSITMLEDNVGMTQMPEEWIENIPLPDIPNFDPEWNEKYFMRKNLLPDIYRHFDEYGVEYFKDLNVWHIPQLRARLNDKN
;
A
#
# COMPACT_ATOMS: atom_id res chain seq x y z
N GLY A 1 27.34 3.66 -4.76
CA GLY A 1 26.67 4.35 -3.66
C GLY A 1 26.87 3.60 -2.38
N THR A 2 26.70 4.27 -1.26
CA THR A 2 26.88 3.68 0.08
C THR A 2 25.55 3.53 0.82
N HIS A 3 24.47 3.98 0.22
CA HIS A 3 23.14 3.90 0.80
C HIS A 3 22.13 3.45 -0.26
N PHE A 4 21.14 2.68 0.16
CA PHE A 4 19.98 2.33 -0.65
C PHE A 4 18.74 3.04 -0.09
N VAL A 5 17.93 3.56 -1.00
CA VAL A 5 16.61 4.09 -0.69
C VAL A 5 15.62 3.29 -1.54
N CYS A 6 14.58 2.75 -0.93
CA CYS A 6 13.57 1.98 -1.62
C CYS A 6 12.18 2.57 -1.38
N LEU A 7 11.58 3.05 -2.46
CA LEU A 7 10.20 3.52 -2.50
C LEU A 7 9.48 2.77 -3.62
N ASP A 8 8.19 2.50 -3.42
CA ASP A 8 7.32 2.06 -4.52
C ASP A 8 6.99 3.24 -5.44
N ALA A 9 6.52 2.96 -6.65
CA ALA A 9 6.20 3.99 -7.63
C ALA A 9 5.07 4.94 -7.17
N ASP A 10 4.30 4.54 -6.17
CA ASP A 10 3.20 5.28 -5.56
C ASP A 10 3.55 5.77 -4.13
N GLU A 11 4.85 5.96 -3.85
CA GLU A 11 5.35 6.47 -2.58
C GLU A 11 6.26 7.67 -2.77
N THR A 12 6.27 8.58 -1.78
CA THR A 12 7.24 9.65 -1.67
C THR A 12 7.53 10.00 -0.21
N PHE A 13 8.69 10.59 0.06
CA PHE A 13 8.95 11.17 1.36
C PHE A 13 8.16 12.46 1.56
N THR A 14 7.82 12.76 2.81
CA THR A 14 7.30 14.08 3.19
C THR A 14 8.36 15.17 2.98
N SER A 15 7.92 16.38 2.63
CA SER A 15 8.83 17.49 2.31
C SER A 15 9.72 17.90 3.47
N ASN A 16 9.26 17.79 4.72
CA ASN A 16 10.06 18.10 5.91
C ASN A 16 11.23 17.11 6.12
N PHE A 17 11.17 15.89 5.55
CA PHE A 17 12.30 14.95 5.60
C PHE A 17 13.44 15.34 4.66
N VAL A 18 13.13 15.91 3.50
CA VAL A 18 14.11 16.16 2.42
C VAL A 18 15.32 16.98 2.89
N PRO A 19 15.17 18.08 3.65
CA PRO A 19 16.31 18.88 4.12
C PRO A 19 17.26 18.12 5.06
N ILE A 20 16.75 17.21 5.87
CA ILE A 20 17.51 16.49 6.90
C ILE A 20 17.96 15.08 6.45
N ALA A 21 17.47 14.61 5.30
CA ALA A 21 17.72 13.27 4.81
C ALA A 21 19.21 12.93 4.72
N ARG A 22 20.01 13.87 4.17
CA ARG A 22 21.45 13.68 4.00
C ARG A 22 22.19 13.58 5.33
N ASP A 23 21.81 14.38 6.31
CA ASP A 23 22.44 14.36 7.63
C ASP A 23 22.09 13.05 8.36
N ILE A 24 20.85 12.62 8.29
CA ILE A 24 20.43 11.33 8.85
C ILE A 24 21.21 10.18 8.20
N MET A 25 21.27 10.14 6.86
CA MET A 25 21.98 9.10 6.12
C MET A 25 23.47 9.08 6.44
N SER A 26 24.11 10.24 6.61
CA SER A 26 25.53 10.34 6.90
C SER A 26 25.93 9.78 8.28
N GLN A 27 24.97 9.70 9.18
CA GLN A 27 25.17 9.21 10.56
C GLN A 27 24.88 7.72 10.71
N LEU A 28 24.37 7.05 9.66
CA LEU A 28 24.09 5.62 9.74
C LEU A 28 25.39 4.81 9.78
N GLU A 29 25.42 3.80 10.63
CA GLU A 29 26.46 2.78 10.61
C GLU A 29 26.23 1.77 9.46
N PRO A 30 27.27 1.06 8.97
CA PRO A 30 27.10 0.00 7.99
C PRO A 30 26.03 -1.03 8.43
N GLY A 31 25.08 -1.33 7.56
CA GLY A 31 23.93 -2.21 7.84
C GLY A 31 22.79 -1.56 8.62
N GLU A 32 22.96 -0.33 9.12
CA GLU A 32 21.90 0.37 9.86
C GLU A 32 20.78 0.81 8.91
N LYS A 33 19.53 0.67 9.37
CA LYS A 33 18.31 0.98 8.64
C LYS A 33 17.57 2.16 9.25
N VAL A 34 16.92 2.95 8.41
CA VAL A 34 15.94 3.96 8.86
C VAL A 34 14.54 3.43 8.61
N ARG A 35 13.84 3.26 9.70
CA ARG A 35 12.42 2.92 9.75
C ARG A 35 11.60 4.20 9.88
N MET A 36 10.61 4.36 9.01
CA MET A 36 9.72 5.52 8.99
C MET A 36 8.27 5.07 9.01
N GLN A 37 7.42 5.94 9.53
CA GLN A 37 6.00 5.71 9.43
C GLN A 37 5.54 5.79 7.97
N TRP A 38 4.71 4.82 7.57
CA TRP A 38 4.15 4.70 6.26
C TRP A 38 2.69 5.16 6.29
N LEU A 39 2.44 6.38 5.80
CA LEU A 39 1.15 7.05 5.91
C LEU A 39 0.25 6.65 4.75
N ALA A 40 -0.80 5.93 5.03
CA ALA A 40 -1.83 5.59 4.06
C ALA A 40 -2.69 6.81 3.77
N LEU A 41 -2.46 7.47 2.62
CA LEU A 41 -3.30 8.58 2.17
C LEU A 41 -4.69 8.05 1.80
N TRP A 42 -5.73 8.53 2.49
CA TRP A 42 -7.03 7.90 2.43
C TRP A 42 -8.07 8.78 1.75
N LYS A 43 -8.54 8.35 0.56
CA LYS A 43 -9.52 9.09 -0.26
C LYS A 43 -9.10 10.54 -0.56
N SER A 44 -7.83 10.87 -0.42
CA SER A 44 -7.29 12.22 -0.51
C SER A 44 -5.78 12.15 -0.68
N CYS A 45 -5.17 13.22 -1.20
CA CYS A 45 -3.72 13.41 -1.19
C CYS A 45 -3.24 14.30 -0.05
N THR A 46 -4.15 14.81 0.79
CA THR A 46 -3.85 15.72 1.90
C THR A 46 -4.26 15.19 3.27
N HIS A 47 -4.89 14.02 3.32
CA HIS A 47 -5.30 13.37 4.56
C HIS A 47 -4.77 11.95 4.61
N PHE A 48 -4.29 11.55 5.76
CA PHE A 48 -3.87 10.18 6.01
C PHE A 48 -4.74 9.52 7.07
N ARG A 49 -4.77 8.20 7.04
CA ARG A 49 -5.53 7.40 7.98
C ARG A 49 -4.87 7.43 9.36
N ASN A 50 -5.66 7.76 10.39
CA ASN A 50 -5.24 7.84 11.78
C ASN A 50 -6.28 7.16 12.68
N ASP A 51 -6.40 5.86 12.53
CA ASP A 51 -7.23 4.99 13.37
C ASP A 51 -6.36 3.90 14.02
N PHE A 52 -6.92 3.04 14.83
CA PHE A 52 -6.19 1.97 15.51
C PHE A 52 -6.05 0.71 14.67
N THR A 53 -6.05 0.83 13.34
CA THR A 53 -5.89 -0.29 12.42
C THR A 53 -4.45 -0.45 11.96
N VAL A 54 -4.17 -1.56 11.28
CA VAL A 54 -2.86 -1.84 10.64
C VAL A 54 -2.45 -0.79 9.60
N TRP A 55 -3.40 0.04 9.15
CA TRP A 55 -3.15 1.09 8.16
C TRP A 55 -2.66 2.41 8.76
N SER A 56 -2.82 2.59 10.06
CA SER A 56 -2.51 3.86 10.74
C SER A 56 -1.18 3.84 11.46
N ASN A 57 -0.74 2.67 11.90
CA ASN A 57 0.49 2.51 12.67
C ASN A 57 1.44 1.55 11.96
N ASN A 58 1.69 1.81 10.69
CA ASN A 58 2.53 0.99 9.86
C ASN A 58 3.90 1.65 9.69
N PHE A 59 4.94 0.92 10.06
CA PHE A 59 6.33 1.34 9.91
C PHE A 59 7.06 0.40 8.97
N LYS A 60 7.88 0.96 8.08
CA LYS A 60 8.71 0.19 7.14
C LYS A 60 10.11 0.75 7.07
N ASP A 61 11.05 -0.09 6.67
CA ASP A 61 12.43 0.30 6.44
C ASP A 61 12.56 0.85 5.01
N PHE A 62 13.00 2.08 4.88
CA PHE A 62 13.08 2.77 3.59
C PHE A 62 14.50 3.12 3.17
N ILE A 63 15.41 3.23 4.12
CA ILE A 63 16.80 3.62 3.89
C ILE A 63 17.69 2.63 4.61
N VAL A 64 18.80 2.25 3.99
CA VAL A 64 19.83 1.41 4.62
C VAL A 64 21.21 1.87 4.18
N ARG A 65 22.16 1.92 5.09
CA ARG A 65 23.56 2.03 4.74
C ARG A 65 24.10 0.65 4.36
N ASP A 66 24.67 0.56 3.15
CA ASP A 66 25.22 -0.69 2.63
C ASP A 66 26.32 -1.27 3.53
N ASP A 67 26.26 -2.55 3.75
CA ASP A 67 27.33 -3.34 4.34
C ASP A 67 27.55 -4.61 3.51
N PRO A 68 28.59 -4.65 2.68
CA PRO A 68 28.87 -5.79 1.81
C PRO A 68 29.12 -7.12 2.53
N SER A 69 29.31 -7.09 3.86
CA SER A 69 29.51 -8.29 4.66
C SER A 69 28.18 -8.96 5.07
N LEU A 70 27.05 -8.30 4.84
CA LEU A 70 25.74 -8.77 5.24
C LEU A 70 24.94 -9.31 4.05
N ASP A 71 24.19 -10.38 4.28
CA ASP A 71 23.23 -10.88 3.33
C ASP A 71 21.96 -10.04 3.37
N TYR A 72 21.57 -9.50 2.20
CA TYR A 72 20.35 -8.72 2.04
C TYR A 72 19.20 -9.61 1.60
N ASN A 73 18.17 -9.68 2.42
CA ASN A 73 16.96 -10.37 2.07
C ASN A 73 16.00 -9.40 1.36
N TYR A 74 15.88 -9.53 0.07
CA TYR A 74 14.85 -8.82 -0.69
C TYR A 74 13.54 -9.58 -0.51
N GLY A 75 12.72 -9.16 0.44
CA GLY A 75 11.40 -9.73 0.66
C GLY A 75 10.59 -9.76 -0.63
N TYR A 76 10.06 -10.93 -0.94
CA TYR A 76 9.34 -11.18 -2.19
C TYR A 76 7.90 -10.70 -2.05
N MET A 77 7.49 -9.78 -2.94
CA MET A 77 6.08 -9.39 -3.25
C MET A 77 5.14 -9.12 -2.04
N CYS A 78 4.18 -8.28 -2.18
CA CYS A 78 2.99 -7.99 -1.36
C CYS A 78 3.10 -7.98 0.19
N GLU A 79 4.01 -8.70 0.82
CA GLU A 79 4.04 -8.92 2.27
C GLU A 79 5.00 -8.01 3.06
N GLY A 80 5.64 -7.10 2.41
CA GLY A 80 6.53 -6.16 3.09
C GLY A 80 7.92 -6.14 2.49
N ARG A 81 8.33 -4.97 2.12
CA ARG A 81 9.69 -4.68 1.75
C ARG A 81 10.56 -4.76 2.99
N THR A 82 11.50 -5.68 2.99
CA THR A 82 12.61 -5.63 3.94
C THR A 82 13.84 -5.19 3.16
N ILE A 83 14.30 -3.98 3.42
CA ILE A 83 15.59 -3.52 2.94
C ILE A 83 16.60 -3.80 4.04
N GLY A 84 17.69 -4.45 3.68
CA GLY A 84 18.79 -4.67 4.60
C GLY A 84 18.73 -5.99 5.38
N PRO A 85 19.68 -6.18 6.29
CA PRO A 85 19.80 -7.41 7.07
C PRO A 85 18.58 -7.63 7.98
N ASN A 86 18.19 -8.89 8.17
CA ASN A 86 17.08 -9.31 9.01
C ASN A 86 17.34 -9.14 10.53
N THR A 87 18.04 -8.09 10.94
CA THR A 87 18.29 -7.82 12.34
C THR A 87 17.57 -6.55 12.74
N ASP A 88 16.78 -6.61 13.80
CA ASP A 88 16.17 -5.42 14.42
C ASP A 88 17.19 -4.59 15.21
N GLU A 89 18.38 -5.15 15.46
CA GLU A 89 19.42 -4.55 16.29
C GLU A 89 20.06 -3.30 15.69
N THR A 90 19.92 -3.10 14.37
CA THR A 90 20.49 -1.98 13.63
C THR A 90 19.41 -1.11 13.01
N GLN A 91 18.34 -0.82 13.77
CA GLN A 91 17.21 -0.09 13.26
C GLN A 91 17.03 1.24 14.01
N ARG A 92 17.06 2.34 13.24
CA ARG A 92 16.75 3.68 13.72
C ARG A 92 15.32 4.04 13.28
N THR A 93 14.40 4.19 14.21
CA THR A 93 13.07 4.69 13.93
C THR A 93 13.08 6.21 13.91
N LEU A 94 12.57 6.79 12.82
CA LEU A 94 12.42 8.23 12.68
C LEU A 94 11.06 8.64 13.25
N GLU A 95 11.06 9.64 14.11
CA GLU A 95 9.83 10.23 14.63
C GLU A 95 9.07 10.95 13.52
N LEU A 96 7.73 10.91 13.59
CA LEU A 96 6.84 11.43 12.55
C LEU A 96 7.07 12.91 12.21
N GLU A 97 7.43 13.71 13.21
CA GLU A 97 7.75 15.12 13.05
C GLU A 97 8.99 15.40 12.19
N HIS A 98 9.89 14.42 12.08
CA HIS A 98 11.09 14.52 11.25
C HIS A 98 10.87 14.00 9.83
N GLY A 99 9.83 13.23 9.61
CA GLY A 99 9.47 12.75 8.28
C GLY A 99 8.74 11.42 8.28
N ALA A 100 8.09 11.17 7.17
CA ALA A 100 7.34 9.95 6.91
C ALA A 100 7.37 9.63 5.41
N VAL A 101 6.78 8.51 5.05
CA VAL A 101 6.52 8.14 3.65
C VAL A 101 5.03 8.21 3.37
N LEU A 102 4.67 8.98 2.36
CA LEU A 102 3.32 9.11 1.85
C LEU A 102 3.05 7.98 0.84
N HIS A 103 1.99 7.23 1.05
CA HIS A 103 1.59 6.16 0.15
C HIS A 103 0.25 6.47 -0.51
N TYR A 104 0.27 6.67 -1.81
CA TYR A 104 -0.85 7.20 -2.60
C TYR A 104 -1.87 6.13 -3.01
N GLN A 105 -1.57 4.85 -2.87
CA GLN A 105 -2.45 3.75 -3.29
C GLN A 105 -3.91 3.93 -2.83
N PHE A 106 -4.11 4.42 -1.60
CA PHE A 106 -5.43 4.54 -0.98
C PHE A 106 -6.12 5.87 -1.30
N SER A 107 -5.41 6.83 -1.88
CA SER A 107 -5.98 8.10 -2.35
C SER A 107 -7.04 7.84 -3.43
N PHE A 108 -6.82 6.80 -4.24
CA PHE A 108 -7.73 6.35 -5.30
C PHE A 108 -8.56 5.16 -4.81
N TYR A 109 -9.53 5.42 -3.96
CA TYR A 109 -10.25 4.38 -3.22
C TYR A 109 -10.89 3.30 -4.09
N ASN A 110 -11.48 3.65 -5.24
CA ASN A 110 -12.05 2.66 -6.16
C ASN A 110 -10.98 1.73 -6.76
N ASN A 111 -9.77 2.25 -7.02
CA ASN A 111 -8.63 1.45 -7.47
C ASN A 111 -8.15 0.53 -6.37
N PHE A 112 -8.11 1.04 -5.15
CA PHE A 112 -7.76 0.27 -3.98
C PHE A 112 -8.74 -0.89 -3.77
N GLN A 113 -10.05 -0.66 -3.81
CA GLN A 113 -11.04 -1.72 -3.68
C GLN A 113 -10.86 -2.81 -4.74
N LEU A 114 -10.63 -2.42 -6.00
CA LEU A 114 -10.40 -3.38 -7.08
C LEU A 114 -9.10 -4.18 -6.88
N LYS A 115 -8.02 -3.53 -6.41
CA LYS A 115 -6.76 -4.22 -6.07
C LYS A 115 -6.96 -5.19 -4.90
N GLN A 116 -7.73 -4.81 -3.88
CA GLN A 116 -8.05 -5.71 -2.76
C GLN A 116 -8.87 -6.92 -3.24
N ALA A 117 -9.82 -6.74 -4.13
CA ALA A 117 -10.56 -7.85 -4.72
C ALA A 117 -9.65 -8.78 -5.53
N TRP A 118 -8.74 -8.21 -6.33
CA TRP A 118 -7.75 -8.98 -7.07
C TRP A 118 -6.86 -9.81 -6.13
N CYS A 119 -6.38 -9.22 -5.04
CA CYS A 119 -5.61 -9.95 -4.02
C CYS A 119 -6.43 -11.08 -3.38
N GLN A 120 -7.69 -10.83 -2.98
CA GLN A 120 -8.56 -11.84 -2.38
C GLN A 120 -8.78 -13.03 -3.33
N ILE A 121 -9.05 -12.75 -4.60
CA ILE A 121 -9.27 -13.75 -5.64
C ILE A 121 -7.99 -14.58 -5.85
N GLY A 122 -6.84 -13.93 -5.97
CA GLY A 122 -5.55 -14.61 -6.12
C GLY A 122 -5.17 -15.47 -4.91
N GLU A 123 -5.40 -14.96 -3.67
CA GLU A 123 -5.17 -15.75 -2.45
C GLU A 123 -6.09 -16.97 -2.37
N LEU A 124 -7.35 -16.84 -2.77
CA LEU A 124 -8.28 -17.98 -2.78
C LEU A 124 -7.84 -19.05 -3.76
N VAL A 125 -7.39 -18.67 -4.95
CA VAL A 125 -6.85 -19.62 -5.94
C VAL A 125 -5.63 -20.36 -5.38
N GLN A 126 -4.75 -19.67 -4.66
CA GLN A 126 -3.54 -20.27 -4.08
C GLN A 126 -3.82 -21.16 -2.86
N LYS A 127 -4.71 -20.73 -1.98
CA LYS A 127 -4.97 -21.39 -0.68
C LYS A 127 -6.12 -22.40 -0.73
N GLY A 128 -6.98 -22.29 -1.74
CA GLY A 128 -8.19 -23.11 -1.87
C GLY A 128 -9.38 -22.60 -1.06
N SER A 129 -10.57 -23.17 -1.30
CA SER A 129 -11.85 -22.72 -0.75
C SER A 129 -11.93 -22.76 0.79
N GLY A 130 -11.12 -23.58 1.46
CA GLY A 130 -11.05 -23.60 2.92
C GLY A 130 -10.56 -22.31 3.55
N ALA A 131 -9.89 -21.42 2.79
CA ALA A 131 -9.32 -20.17 3.28
C ALA A 131 -10.27 -18.95 3.17
N ILE A 132 -11.50 -19.12 2.65
CA ILE A 132 -12.44 -18.01 2.41
C ILE A 132 -12.67 -17.16 3.66
N HIS A 133 -12.88 -17.79 4.81
CA HIS A 133 -13.14 -17.05 6.06
C HIS A 133 -11.93 -16.22 6.49
N GLU A 134 -10.74 -16.80 6.43
CA GLU A 134 -9.48 -16.10 6.74
C GLU A 134 -9.26 -14.91 5.79
N ILE A 135 -9.45 -15.13 4.48
CA ILE A 135 -9.30 -14.09 3.46
C ILE A 135 -10.28 -12.95 3.69
N ASN A 136 -11.57 -13.26 3.87
CA ASN A 136 -12.59 -12.24 4.15
C ASN A 136 -12.28 -11.46 5.43
N ALA A 137 -11.83 -12.11 6.50
CA ALA A 137 -11.45 -11.45 7.74
C ALA A 137 -10.23 -10.52 7.53
N LYS A 138 -9.19 -10.98 6.85
CA LYS A 138 -7.99 -10.19 6.52
C LYS A 138 -8.33 -8.90 5.77
N TYR A 139 -9.22 -8.99 4.79
CA TYR A 139 -9.56 -7.86 3.92
C TYR A 139 -10.74 -7.01 4.42
N SER A 140 -11.51 -7.48 5.42
CA SER A 140 -12.64 -6.72 5.98
C SER A 140 -12.25 -5.35 6.51
N ILE A 141 -11.07 -5.24 7.11
CA ILE A 141 -10.52 -3.98 7.66
C ILE A 141 -10.31 -2.93 6.55
N THR A 142 -10.05 -3.37 5.33
CA THR A 142 -9.82 -2.48 4.18
C THR A 142 -11.11 -1.94 3.59
N MET A 143 -12.23 -2.58 3.88
CA MET A 143 -13.55 -2.25 3.34
C MET A 143 -14.37 -1.34 4.26
N LEU A 144 -13.90 -1.04 5.46
CA LEU A 144 -14.55 -0.10 6.37
C LEU A 144 -14.47 1.30 5.80
N GLU A 145 -15.54 1.74 5.17
CA GLU A 145 -15.65 3.10 4.61
C GLU A 145 -16.05 4.13 5.66
N ASP A 146 -16.92 3.72 6.57
CA ASP A 146 -17.53 4.57 7.56
C ASP A 146 -16.71 4.53 8.87
N ASN A 147 -16.50 5.71 9.45
CA ASN A 147 -15.80 5.89 10.73
C ASN A 147 -14.29 5.60 10.74
N VAL A 148 -13.60 5.72 9.63
CA VAL A 148 -12.13 5.76 9.67
C VAL A 148 -11.66 7.12 10.17
N GLY A 149 -10.83 7.13 11.21
CA GLY A 149 -10.13 8.34 11.63
C GLY A 149 -9.19 8.82 10.53
N MET A 150 -9.30 10.09 10.17
CA MET A 150 -8.40 10.74 9.23
C MET A 150 -7.82 12.01 9.86
N THR A 151 -6.56 12.28 9.56
CA THR A 151 -5.88 13.49 9.96
C THR A 151 -5.40 14.24 8.73
N GLN A 152 -5.63 15.53 8.68
CA GLN A 152 -5.05 16.40 7.67
C GLN A 152 -3.54 16.49 7.89
N MET A 153 -2.77 16.35 6.82
CA MET A 153 -1.32 16.55 6.89
C MET A 153 -0.99 18.03 7.11
N PRO A 154 0.06 18.33 7.89
CA PRO A 154 0.64 19.66 7.92
C PRO A 154 1.05 20.11 6.51
N GLU A 155 0.86 21.37 6.19
CA GLU A 155 1.16 21.89 4.84
C GLU A 155 2.64 21.73 4.49
N GLU A 156 3.54 21.88 5.46
CA GLU A 156 4.97 21.70 5.29
C GLU A 156 5.38 20.26 4.92
N TRP A 157 4.53 19.27 5.13
CA TRP A 157 4.83 17.88 4.73
C TRP A 157 4.61 17.62 3.26
N ILE A 158 3.78 18.45 2.63
CA ILE A 158 3.41 18.31 1.21
C ILE A 158 3.86 19.49 0.37
N GLU A 159 4.56 20.45 0.97
CA GLU A 159 5.13 21.59 0.26
C GLU A 159 6.08 21.11 -0.84
N ASN A 160 5.92 21.65 -2.05
CA ASN A 160 6.71 21.28 -3.24
C ASN A 160 6.56 19.83 -3.73
N ILE A 161 5.67 19.03 -3.14
CA ILE A 161 5.26 17.76 -3.74
C ILE A 161 4.23 18.07 -4.82
N PRO A 162 4.46 17.67 -6.08
CA PRO A 162 3.45 17.81 -7.13
C PRO A 162 2.29 16.86 -6.82
N LEU A 163 1.38 17.29 -5.97
CA LEU A 163 0.18 16.53 -5.69
C LEU A 163 -0.64 16.45 -6.98
N PRO A 164 -1.08 15.27 -7.37
CA PRO A 164 -2.03 15.17 -8.46
C PRO A 164 -3.26 15.98 -8.07
N ASP A 165 -3.69 16.86 -8.97
CA ASP A 165 -5.01 17.48 -8.86
C ASP A 165 -6.02 16.35 -9.05
N ILE A 166 -6.38 15.71 -7.95
CA ILE A 166 -7.39 14.67 -7.94
C ILE A 166 -8.73 15.38 -7.72
N PRO A 167 -9.44 15.70 -8.78
CA PRO A 167 -10.79 16.20 -8.61
C PRO A 167 -11.58 15.06 -7.99
N ASN A 168 -11.99 15.24 -6.76
CA ASN A 168 -12.97 14.46 -6.01
C ASN A 168 -13.39 13.16 -6.69
N PHE A 169 -12.52 12.12 -6.68
CA PHE A 169 -12.83 10.75 -7.14
C PHE A 169 -13.53 10.67 -8.51
N ASP A 170 -13.08 11.42 -9.50
CA ASP A 170 -13.62 11.31 -10.87
C ASP A 170 -13.32 9.89 -11.41
N PRO A 171 -14.36 9.08 -11.68
CA PRO A 171 -14.19 7.75 -12.25
C PRO A 171 -13.47 7.78 -13.61
N GLU A 172 -13.69 8.81 -14.45
CA GLU A 172 -13.07 8.93 -15.77
C GLU A 172 -11.56 9.19 -15.65
N TRP A 173 -11.14 9.99 -14.65
CA TRP A 173 -9.73 10.22 -14.40
C TRP A 173 -9.02 8.94 -13.98
N ASN A 174 -9.68 8.13 -13.19
CA ASN A 174 -9.20 6.81 -12.77
C ASN A 174 -9.00 5.85 -13.95
N GLU A 175 -9.89 5.85 -14.95
CA GLU A 175 -9.73 5.00 -16.14
C GLU A 175 -8.56 5.44 -17.00
N LYS A 176 -8.27 6.73 -17.06
CA LYS A 176 -7.27 7.30 -17.95
C LYS A 176 -5.83 7.18 -17.42
N TYR A 177 -5.62 7.32 -16.15
CA TYR A 177 -4.29 7.53 -15.56
C TYR A 177 -3.77 6.38 -14.70
N PHE A 178 -4.59 5.43 -14.27
CA PHE A 178 -4.15 4.33 -13.43
C PHE A 178 -4.24 2.95 -14.07
N MET A 179 -3.29 2.10 -13.72
CA MET A 179 -2.98 0.76 -14.24
C MET A 179 -4.13 -0.29 -14.13
N ARG A 180 -5.37 0.13 -14.14
CA ARG A 180 -6.51 -0.77 -14.09
C ARG A 180 -6.69 -1.66 -15.30
N LYS A 181 -6.04 -1.32 -16.39
CA LYS A 181 -6.15 -2.10 -17.63
C LYS A 181 -5.88 -3.59 -17.43
N ASN A 182 -5.17 -3.95 -16.35
CA ASN A 182 -4.77 -5.33 -16.12
C ASN A 182 -5.52 -6.04 -14.97
N LEU A 183 -6.06 -5.30 -13.96
CA LEU A 183 -6.68 -5.96 -12.80
C LEU A 183 -8.02 -6.62 -13.15
N LEU A 184 -8.92 -5.92 -13.84
CA LEU A 184 -10.20 -6.51 -14.26
C LEU A 184 -10.03 -7.70 -15.21
N PRO A 185 -9.22 -7.61 -16.28
CA PRO A 185 -8.91 -8.76 -17.12
C PRO A 185 -8.34 -9.94 -16.35
N ASP A 186 -7.44 -9.71 -15.38
CA ASP A 186 -6.89 -10.78 -14.55
C ASP A 186 -7.94 -11.43 -13.66
N ILE A 187 -8.80 -10.62 -13.01
CA ILE A 187 -9.92 -11.12 -12.23
C ILE A 187 -10.86 -11.95 -13.11
N TYR A 188 -11.20 -11.44 -14.29
CA TYR A 188 -12.10 -12.14 -15.22
C TYR A 188 -11.49 -13.44 -15.72
N ARG A 189 -10.17 -13.48 -15.96
CA ARG A 189 -9.47 -14.73 -16.28
C ARG A 189 -9.65 -15.78 -15.19
N HIS A 190 -9.53 -15.41 -13.90
CA HIS A 190 -9.81 -16.32 -12.80
C HIS A 190 -11.27 -16.78 -12.78
N PHE A 191 -12.21 -15.88 -13.07
CA PHE A 191 -13.63 -16.26 -13.16
C PHE A 191 -13.91 -17.22 -14.32
N ASP A 192 -13.23 -17.04 -15.44
CA ASP A 192 -13.36 -17.91 -16.62
C ASP A 192 -12.70 -19.28 -16.37
N GLU A 193 -11.58 -19.33 -15.63
CA GLU A 193 -10.83 -20.55 -15.35
C GLU A 193 -11.47 -21.40 -14.24
N TYR A 194 -11.91 -20.78 -13.14
CA TYR A 194 -12.40 -21.49 -11.95
C TYR A 194 -13.93 -21.44 -11.82
N GLY A 195 -14.61 -20.63 -12.62
CA GLY A 195 -16.03 -20.33 -12.49
C GLY A 195 -16.34 -19.30 -11.41
N VAL A 196 -17.28 -18.40 -11.69
CA VAL A 196 -17.68 -17.31 -10.75
C VAL A 196 -18.18 -17.89 -9.42
N GLU A 197 -18.84 -19.06 -9.44
CA GLU A 197 -19.37 -19.73 -8.27
C GLU A 197 -18.29 -20.11 -7.25
N TYR A 198 -17.06 -20.37 -7.70
CA TYR A 198 -15.92 -20.64 -6.82
C TYR A 198 -15.58 -19.46 -5.88
N PHE A 199 -15.89 -18.24 -6.30
CA PHE A 199 -15.58 -17.00 -5.59
C PHE A 199 -16.78 -16.37 -4.89
N LYS A 200 -17.97 -16.97 -4.96
CA LYS A 200 -19.23 -16.37 -4.51
C LYS A 200 -19.24 -15.89 -3.06
N ASP A 201 -18.50 -16.58 -2.20
CA ASP A 201 -18.43 -16.30 -0.76
C ASP A 201 -17.34 -15.30 -0.37
N LEU A 202 -16.58 -14.75 -1.35
CA LEU A 202 -15.67 -13.64 -1.11
C LEU A 202 -16.40 -12.30 -0.96
N ASN A 203 -15.87 -11.41 -0.13
CA ASN A 203 -16.41 -10.08 0.09
C ASN A 203 -16.01 -9.08 -1.01
N VAL A 204 -16.15 -9.45 -2.29
CA VAL A 204 -15.74 -8.63 -3.44
C VAL A 204 -16.92 -8.10 -4.27
N TRP A 205 -18.13 -8.57 -4.00
CA TRP A 205 -19.33 -8.33 -4.83
C TRP A 205 -19.99 -6.97 -4.60
N HIS A 206 -19.47 -6.13 -3.72
CA HIS A 206 -19.84 -4.73 -3.60
C HIS A 206 -19.31 -3.92 -4.81
N ILE A 207 -18.28 -4.41 -5.53
CA ILE A 207 -17.72 -3.79 -6.73
C ILE A 207 -18.67 -4.05 -7.92
N PRO A 208 -19.25 -2.98 -8.54
CA PRO A 208 -20.28 -3.14 -9.56
C PRO A 208 -19.85 -3.99 -10.77
N GLN A 209 -18.61 -3.82 -11.24
CA GLN A 209 -18.04 -4.56 -12.36
C GLN A 209 -17.97 -6.08 -12.08
N LEU A 210 -17.67 -6.46 -10.86
CA LEU A 210 -17.61 -7.87 -10.47
C LEU A 210 -19.01 -8.44 -10.25
N ARG A 211 -19.90 -7.66 -9.64
CA ARG A 211 -21.31 -8.06 -9.46
C ARG A 211 -22.03 -8.34 -10.77
N ALA A 212 -21.74 -7.58 -11.82
CA ALA A 212 -22.32 -7.81 -13.14
C ALA A 212 -22.01 -9.25 -13.63
N ARG A 213 -20.79 -9.73 -13.47
CA ARG A 213 -20.38 -11.10 -13.85
C ARG A 213 -21.06 -12.20 -13.05
N LEU A 214 -21.44 -11.93 -11.78
CA LEU A 214 -22.21 -12.88 -10.98
C LEU A 214 -23.63 -13.03 -11.51
N ASN A 215 -24.22 -11.95 -12.03
CA ASN A 215 -25.59 -11.92 -12.51
C ASN A 215 -25.74 -12.44 -13.96
N ASP A 216 -24.72 -12.35 -14.79
CA ASP A 216 -24.74 -12.75 -16.20
C ASP A 216 -24.86 -14.28 -16.41
N LYS A 217 -24.74 -15.07 -15.34
CA LYS A 217 -24.85 -16.56 -15.38
C LYS A 217 -26.14 -17.10 -14.78
N ASN A 218 -27.05 -16.23 -14.34
CA ASN A 218 -28.41 -16.58 -13.92
C ASN A 218 -29.43 -16.20 -15.00
#